data_5ea62fb6292e469652368734131dd901
#
_entry.id   5ea62fb6292e469652368734131dd901
#
_cell.length_a   1.000
_cell.length_b   1.000
_cell.length_c   1.000
_cell.angle_alpha   90.00
_cell.angle_beta   90.00
_cell.angle_gamma   90.00
#
_symmetry.space_group_name_H-M   'P 1'
#
loop_
_entity.id
_entity.type
_entity.pdbx_description
1 polymer ?
#
loop_
_entity_poly.entity_id
_entity_poly.type
_entity_poly.pdbx_seq_one_letter_code
_entity_poly.pdbx_strand_id
1 'polypeptide(L)'
;MTPVKLTLEEVFRTEGLPEFTFVPPPNYNEILLDVRHSHKPVILEGQSGTGKTSCVRHILGELDPAKKPEYLTARDPIHVRTIEKVVSGNSPGSYVIDDFHRLPIDLQEQIANVAKLSADLQRPDLPKLIIIGINQVGTQLIQLVPDIAKRTGIHRISPGRQQEIDKLIQSGCERLNIMIKGAEDIYNETRGDYWLTQQICQSICTASNVLETQEKQTDVMFSLADLRSCVVDKLRSSYYPAVKEFCRGRRFRPSNDPYFKLLHAVGQQESSIVDLNEMANALPDVRGSINNIKEHRLEVLISSKPAVAERFFYNTETKSFAIEDPALFYFIKHLDWDQLRQDCGFRQTAVDYQWDVALSFAGENRKLAEYLDEKLTVLDVPVFYDANFEANYLGKTWSAQFKEIFGEKSRYVVCILDKRHSDKIWPTFEREIFMPRVASGTVIPIFLDDTKFVGIPHDLVGINFKFDPADPDWQKKANDEIIMKLTDKLSE
;
A
#
# COMPACT_ATOMS: atom_id res chain seq x y z
N MET A 1 -46.10 5.26 -25.76
CA MET A 1 -45.54 5.46 -24.41
C MET A 1 -44.37 6.40 -24.55
N THR A 2 -44.44 7.56 -23.95
CA THR A 2 -43.26 8.45 -23.85
C THR A 2 -42.15 7.67 -23.17
N PRO A 3 -40.94 7.59 -23.72
CA PRO A 3 -39.84 6.90 -23.06
C PRO A 3 -39.61 7.55 -21.66
N VAL A 4 -39.43 6.72 -20.65
CA VAL A 4 -39.12 7.20 -19.33
C VAL A 4 -37.79 7.92 -19.43
N LYS A 5 -37.78 9.22 -19.11
CA LYS A 5 -36.58 10.05 -19.13
C LYS A 5 -35.76 9.73 -17.86
N LEU A 6 -34.57 9.16 -18.06
CA LEU A 6 -33.63 8.80 -16.99
C LEU A 6 -32.52 9.84 -16.91
N THR A 7 -32.03 10.10 -15.71
CA THR A 7 -30.87 10.98 -15.52
C THR A 7 -29.56 10.20 -15.63
N LEU A 8 -28.46 10.90 -15.90
CA LEU A 8 -27.14 10.31 -16.08
C LEU A 8 -26.70 9.52 -14.85
N GLU A 9 -26.93 10.07 -13.64
CA GLU A 9 -26.59 9.46 -12.36
C GLU A 9 -27.46 8.25 -11.99
N GLU A 10 -28.64 8.12 -12.56
CA GLU A 10 -29.46 6.90 -12.45
C GLU A 10 -28.91 5.79 -13.32
N VAL A 11 -28.39 6.11 -14.50
CA VAL A 11 -27.89 5.14 -15.49
C VAL A 11 -26.47 4.72 -15.19
N PHE A 12 -25.50 5.66 -15.20
CA PHE A 12 -24.11 5.39 -14.85
C PHE A 12 -23.89 5.77 -13.38
N ARG A 13 -24.24 4.83 -12.51
CA ARG A 13 -24.27 5.07 -11.05
C ARG A 13 -22.91 4.82 -10.42
N THR A 14 -22.32 5.84 -9.83
CA THR A 14 -21.05 5.76 -9.08
C THR A 14 -21.26 5.58 -7.57
N GLU A 15 -22.47 5.89 -7.07
CA GLU A 15 -22.87 5.70 -5.69
C GLU A 15 -24.08 4.77 -5.60
N GLY A 16 -24.01 3.81 -4.67
CA GLY A 16 -25.09 2.82 -4.49
C GLY A 16 -25.05 1.68 -5.50
N LEU A 17 -26.21 1.09 -5.79
CA LEU A 17 -26.31 -0.08 -6.67
C LEU A 17 -26.61 0.33 -8.10
N PRO A 18 -25.87 -0.17 -9.09
CA PRO A 18 -26.23 0.01 -10.49
C PRO A 18 -27.49 -0.80 -10.82
N GLU A 19 -28.54 -0.11 -11.25
CA GLU A 19 -29.79 -0.76 -11.62
C GLU A 19 -29.83 -1.11 -13.10
N PHE A 20 -29.43 -0.18 -13.96
CA PHE A 20 -29.52 -0.31 -15.41
C PHE A 20 -28.27 -0.89 -16.07
N THR A 21 -27.15 -0.81 -15.39
CA THR A 21 -25.82 -1.18 -15.90
C THR A 21 -25.17 -2.31 -15.10
N PHE A 22 -25.97 -3.05 -14.30
CA PHE A 22 -25.48 -4.25 -13.64
C PHE A 22 -25.20 -5.36 -14.63
N VAL A 23 -23.99 -5.90 -14.60
CA VAL A 23 -23.59 -7.08 -15.38
C VAL A 23 -23.24 -8.20 -14.40
N PRO A 24 -23.97 -9.34 -14.45
CA PRO A 24 -23.68 -10.47 -13.59
C PRO A 24 -22.27 -11.02 -13.84
N PRO A 25 -21.51 -11.37 -12.80
CA PRO A 25 -20.22 -12.05 -12.97
C PRO A 25 -20.43 -13.45 -13.57
N PRO A 26 -19.41 -14.05 -14.22
CA PRO A 26 -19.53 -15.36 -14.88
C PRO A 26 -20.04 -16.48 -13.97
N ASN A 27 -19.69 -16.43 -12.68
CA ASN A 27 -20.10 -17.40 -11.66
C ASN A 27 -21.36 -17.01 -10.86
N TYR A 28 -22.16 -16.07 -11.39
CA TYR A 28 -23.36 -15.56 -10.71
C TYR A 28 -24.33 -16.66 -10.28
N ASN A 29 -24.61 -17.63 -11.15
CA ASN A 29 -25.55 -18.73 -10.86
C ASN A 29 -25.03 -19.66 -9.75
N GLU A 30 -23.74 -19.89 -9.69
CA GLU A 30 -23.11 -20.68 -8.61
C GLU A 30 -23.25 -19.97 -7.27
N ILE A 31 -22.99 -18.65 -7.25
CA ILE A 31 -23.17 -17.81 -6.06
C ILE A 31 -24.64 -17.83 -5.62
N LEU A 32 -25.58 -17.67 -6.56
CA LEU A 32 -27.01 -17.70 -6.29
C LEU A 32 -27.46 -19.03 -5.66
N LEU A 33 -26.98 -20.16 -6.19
CA LEU A 33 -27.28 -21.50 -5.63
C LEU A 33 -26.77 -21.63 -4.20
N ASP A 34 -25.54 -21.20 -3.94
CA ASP A 34 -24.95 -21.27 -2.61
C ASP A 34 -25.62 -20.30 -1.63
N VAL A 35 -26.03 -19.11 -2.09
CA VAL A 35 -26.81 -18.17 -1.28
C VAL A 35 -28.20 -18.73 -0.94
N ARG A 36 -28.83 -19.48 -1.81
CA ARG A 36 -30.13 -20.12 -1.56
C ARG A 36 -30.06 -21.33 -0.61
N HIS A 37 -28.88 -21.96 -0.49
CA HIS A 37 -28.71 -23.11 0.40
C HIS A 37 -28.82 -22.68 1.88
N SER A 38 -29.61 -23.38 2.70
CA SER A 38 -29.99 -22.92 4.04
C SER A 38 -28.86 -22.82 5.05
N HIS A 39 -27.84 -23.69 4.97
CA HIS A 39 -26.78 -23.80 5.99
C HIS A 39 -25.35 -23.72 5.43
N LYS A 40 -25.20 -23.57 4.11
CA LYS A 40 -23.87 -23.44 3.51
C LYS A 40 -23.37 -22.00 3.66
N PRO A 41 -22.30 -21.74 4.40
CA PRO A 41 -21.67 -20.42 4.42
C PRO A 41 -21.15 -20.04 3.03
N VAL A 42 -21.17 -18.77 2.71
CA VAL A 42 -20.71 -18.25 1.42
C VAL A 42 -19.67 -17.17 1.66
N ILE A 43 -18.56 -17.25 0.96
CA ILE A 43 -17.52 -16.23 0.99
C ILE A 43 -17.37 -15.67 -0.42
N LEU A 44 -17.54 -14.35 -0.56
CA LEU A 44 -17.24 -13.61 -1.77
C LEU A 44 -15.99 -12.78 -1.57
N GLU A 45 -14.96 -13.09 -2.34
CA GLU A 45 -13.71 -12.35 -2.33
C GLU A 45 -13.41 -11.73 -3.71
N GLY A 46 -12.63 -10.68 -3.75
CA GLY A 46 -12.20 -10.00 -4.97
C GLY A 46 -11.70 -8.59 -4.68
N GLN A 47 -11.07 -7.97 -5.67
CA GLN A 47 -10.59 -6.59 -5.57
C GLN A 47 -11.73 -5.60 -5.28
N SER A 48 -11.40 -4.41 -4.79
CA SER A 48 -12.35 -3.29 -4.74
C SER A 48 -12.88 -2.99 -6.15
N GLY A 49 -14.11 -2.48 -6.27
CA GLY A 49 -14.68 -2.13 -7.58
C GLY A 49 -15.17 -3.29 -8.45
N THR A 50 -14.88 -4.56 -8.11
CA THR A 50 -15.30 -5.73 -8.92
C THR A 50 -16.79 -6.09 -8.82
N GLY A 51 -17.58 -5.36 -8.04
CA GLY A 51 -19.04 -5.54 -7.97
C GLY A 51 -19.51 -6.61 -6.97
N LYS A 52 -18.71 -7.04 -5.99
CA LYS A 52 -19.12 -8.03 -4.96
C LYS A 52 -20.42 -7.66 -4.25
N THR A 53 -20.45 -6.46 -3.68
CA THR A 53 -21.62 -5.92 -2.97
C THR A 53 -22.83 -5.83 -3.90
N SER A 54 -22.63 -5.35 -5.13
CA SER A 54 -23.70 -5.27 -6.15
C SER A 54 -24.24 -6.65 -6.51
N CYS A 55 -23.36 -7.64 -6.70
CA CYS A 55 -23.74 -9.02 -6.98
C CYS A 55 -24.62 -9.60 -5.86
N VAL A 56 -24.18 -9.49 -4.59
CA VAL A 56 -24.96 -10.02 -3.47
C VAL A 56 -26.29 -9.29 -3.33
N ARG A 57 -26.31 -7.97 -3.41
CA ARG A 57 -27.58 -7.22 -3.30
C ARG A 57 -28.55 -7.50 -4.44
N HIS A 58 -28.05 -7.74 -5.66
CA HIS A 58 -28.87 -8.17 -6.77
C HIS A 58 -29.49 -9.54 -6.49
N ILE A 59 -28.68 -10.51 -6.04
CA ILE A 59 -29.17 -11.84 -5.60
C ILE A 59 -30.23 -11.69 -4.51
N LEU A 60 -29.99 -10.83 -3.49
CA LEU A 60 -30.97 -10.59 -2.42
C LEU A 60 -32.27 -10.00 -2.95
N GLY A 61 -32.24 -9.25 -4.05
CA GLY A 61 -33.43 -8.74 -4.75
C GLY A 61 -34.29 -9.83 -5.40
N GLU A 62 -33.66 -10.93 -5.81
CA GLU A 62 -34.36 -12.10 -6.42
C GLU A 62 -34.92 -13.09 -5.37
N LEU A 63 -34.54 -12.96 -4.10
CA LEU A 63 -35.01 -13.87 -3.05
C LEU A 63 -36.40 -13.47 -2.54
N ASP A 64 -37.13 -14.49 -2.05
CA ASP A 64 -38.36 -14.29 -1.30
C ASP A 64 -38.08 -13.37 -0.08
N PRO A 65 -38.86 -12.29 0.12
CA PRO A 65 -38.70 -11.37 1.26
C PRO A 65 -38.61 -12.06 2.62
N ALA A 66 -39.33 -13.19 2.81
CA ALA A 66 -39.30 -13.97 4.05
C ALA A 66 -38.00 -14.73 4.29
N LYS A 67 -37.17 -14.92 3.25
CA LYS A 67 -35.88 -15.63 3.30
C LYS A 67 -34.69 -14.72 3.05
N LYS A 68 -34.91 -13.43 2.94
CA LYS A 68 -33.89 -12.45 2.63
C LYS A 68 -32.93 -12.29 3.81
N PRO A 69 -31.59 -12.54 3.61
CA PRO A 69 -30.61 -12.24 4.63
C PRO A 69 -30.59 -10.78 5.07
N GLU A 70 -30.36 -10.54 6.36
CA GLU A 70 -30.09 -9.22 6.89
C GLU A 70 -28.71 -8.74 6.46
N TYR A 71 -28.62 -7.52 5.94
CA TYR A 71 -27.38 -6.97 5.43
C TYR A 71 -26.69 -6.10 6.47
N LEU A 72 -25.49 -6.51 6.89
CA LEU A 72 -24.66 -5.85 7.88
C LEU A 72 -23.32 -5.46 7.24
N THR A 73 -22.76 -4.31 7.58
CA THR A 73 -21.44 -3.86 7.13
C THR A 73 -20.55 -3.52 8.32
N ALA A 74 -19.29 -3.87 8.23
CA ALA A 74 -18.28 -3.51 9.23
C ALA A 74 -17.98 -2.01 9.31
N ARG A 75 -18.51 -1.20 8.38
CA ARG A 75 -18.36 0.26 8.40
C ARG A 75 -19.27 0.97 9.38
N ASP A 76 -20.39 0.32 9.76
CA ASP A 76 -21.36 0.89 10.69
C ASP A 76 -21.15 0.28 12.08
N PRO A 77 -20.83 1.09 13.11
CA PRO A 77 -20.66 0.60 14.48
C PRO A 77 -21.92 -0.06 15.06
N ILE A 78 -23.13 0.29 14.57
CA ILE A 78 -24.38 -0.36 14.98
C ILE A 78 -24.44 -1.78 14.41
N HIS A 79 -24.07 -1.95 13.15
CA HIS A 79 -23.99 -3.25 12.51
C HIS A 79 -22.90 -4.13 13.13
N VAL A 80 -21.75 -3.58 13.51
CA VAL A 80 -20.71 -4.33 14.22
C VAL A 80 -21.23 -4.93 15.53
N ARG A 81 -21.96 -4.16 16.34
CA ARG A 81 -22.61 -4.67 17.57
C ARG A 81 -23.65 -5.75 17.28
N THR A 82 -24.33 -5.67 16.15
CA THR A 82 -25.26 -6.71 15.71
C THR A 82 -24.52 -7.98 15.34
N ILE A 83 -23.40 -7.86 14.60
CA ILE A 83 -22.52 -8.98 14.26
C ILE A 83 -22.00 -9.68 15.53
N GLU A 84 -21.54 -8.91 16.53
CA GLU A 84 -21.12 -9.46 17.82
C GLU A 84 -22.23 -10.26 18.51
N LYS A 85 -23.46 -9.80 18.47
CA LYS A 85 -24.62 -10.52 19.01
C LYS A 85 -24.92 -11.80 18.22
N VAL A 86 -24.84 -11.75 16.90
CA VAL A 86 -25.08 -12.92 16.03
C VAL A 86 -24.07 -14.03 16.33
N VAL A 87 -22.81 -13.71 16.56
CA VAL A 87 -21.75 -14.72 16.80
C VAL A 87 -21.65 -15.16 18.25
N SER A 88 -22.05 -14.35 19.21
CA SER A 88 -22.00 -14.68 20.65
C SER A 88 -23.25 -15.36 21.19
N GLY A 89 -24.36 -15.26 20.51
CA GLY A 89 -25.63 -15.85 20.96
C GLY A 89 -26.33 -16.55 19.79
N ASN A 90 -26.87 -17.74 20.01
CA ASN A 90 -27.62 -18.52 19.03
C ASN A 90 -28.74 -17.67 18.37
N SER A 91 -28.37 -16.88 17.38
CA SER A 91 -29.27 -16.00 16.63
C SER A 91 -29.64 -16.69 15.32
N PRO A 92 -30.85 -17.27 15.22
CA PRO A 92 -31.28 -17.87 13.97
C PRO A 92 -31.44 -16.80 12.89
N GLY A 93 -31.27 -17.19 11.64
CA GLY A 93 -31.42 -16.29 10.49
C GLY A 93 -30.28 -16.37 9.50
N SER A 94 -30.35 -15.51 8.51
CA SER A 94 -29.31 -15.39 7.49
C SER A 94 -28.76 -13.97 7.47
N TYR A 95 -27.46 -13.84 7.42
CA TYR A 95 -26.78 -12.55 7.53
C TYR A 95 -25.75 -12.40 6.45
N VAL A 96 -25.70 -11.23 5.82
CA VAL A 96 -24.58 -10.77 4.99
C VAL A 96 -23.67 -9.92 5.88
N ILE A 97 -22.38 -10.24 5.91
CA ILE A 97 -21.34 -9.45 6.58
C ILE A 97 -20.44 -8.89 5.51
N ASP A 98 -20.63 -7.61 5.19
CA ASP A 98 -19.80 -6.90 4.21
C ASP A 98 -18.63 -6.17 4.89
N ASP A 99 -17.56 -5.93 4.13
CA ASP A 99 -16.30 -5.35 4.61
C ASP A 99 -15.63 -6.17 5.75
N PHE A 100 -15.74 -7.48 5.71
CA PHE A 100 -15.26 -8.42 6.74
C PHE A 100 -13.82 -8.13 7.21
N HIS A 101 -12.93 -7.75 6.31
CA HIS A 101 -11.52 -7.44 6.59
C HIS A 101 -11.31 -6.25 7.55
N ARG A 102 -12.35 -5.43 7.80
CA ARG A 102 -12.32 -4.29 8.74
C ARG A 102 -12.66 -4.67 10.18
N LEU A 103 -13.16 -5.87 10.39
CA LEU A 103 -13.49 -6.36 11.74
C LEU A 103 -12.20 -6.68 12.53
N PRO A 104 -12.23 -6.56 13.87
CA PRO A 104 -11.16 -7.07 14.73
C PRO A 104 -10.90 -8.55 14.52
N ILE A 105 -9.64 -8.99 14.62
CA ILE A 105 -9.22 -10.39 14.37
C ILE A 105 -10.02 -11.38 15.25
N ASP A 106 -10.20 -11.07 16.53
CA ASP A 106 -10.97 -11.91 17.46
C ASP A 106 -12.41 -12.11 16.99
N LEU A 107 -13.03 -11.08 16.40
CA LEU A 107 -14.37 -11.17 15.86
C LEU A 107 -14.40 -11.96 14.54
N GLN A 108 -13.37 -11.82 13.72
CA GLN A 108 -13.20 -12.61 12.49
C GLN A 108 -13.09 -14.11 12.82
N GLU A 109 -12.34 -14.49 13.86
CA GLU A 109 -12.23 -15.86 14.34
C GLU A 109 -13.58 -16.41 14.84
N GLN A 110 -14.33 -15.62 15.58
CA GLN A 110 -15.67 -16.01 16.05
C GLN A 110 -16.62 -16.25 14.87
N ILE A 111 -16.62 -15.37 13.87
CA ILE A 111 -17.42 -15.51 12.64
C ILE A 111 -17.05 -16.80 11.90
N ALA A 112 -15.74 -17.10 11.75
CA ALA A 112 -15.27 -18.31 11.10
C ALA A 112 -15.72 -19.58 11.84
N ASN A 113 -15.65 -19.59 13.17
CA ASN A 113 -16.10 -20.69 14.00
C ASN A 113 -17.61 -20.93 13.91
N VAL A 114 -18.40 -19.85 13.94
CA VAL A 114 -19.87 -19.94 13.79
C VAL A 114 -20.24 -20.41 12.39
N ALA A 115 -19.57 -19.94 11.35
CA ALA A 115 -19.78 -20.40 9.98
C ALA A 115 -19.50 -21.91 9.85
N LYS A 116 -18.39 -22.40 10.43
CA LYS A 116 -18.07 -23.82 10.47
C LYS A 116 -19.14 -24.63 11.21
N LEU A 117 -19.53 -24.16 12.40
CA LEU A 117 -20.52 -24.85 13.22
C LEU A 117 -21.87 -24.96 12.50
N SER A 118 -22.30 -23.88 11.83
CA SER A 118 -23.54 -23.88 11.04
C SER A 118 -23.49 -24.88 9.89
N ALA A 119 -22.35 -24.95 9.19
CA ALA A 119 -22.15 -25.93 8.10
C ALA A 119 -22.14 -27.37 8.59
N ASP A 120 -21.52 -27.63 9.74
CA ASP A 120 -21.38 -29.00 10.29
C ASP A 120 -22.68 -29.53 10.89
N LEU A 121 -23.39 -28.73 11.66
CA LEU A 121 -24.56 -29.19 12.42
C LEU A 121 -25.88 -28.97 11.67
N GLN A 122 -25.94 -28.06 10.70
CA GLN A 122 -27.12 -27.71 9.89
C GLN A 122 -28.40 -27.52 10.74
N ARG A 123 -28.23 -26.91 11.91
CA ARG A 123 -29.31 -26.67 12.86
C ARG A 123 -30.03 -25.35 12.57
N PRO A 124 -31.37 -25.28 12.71
CA PRO A 124 -32.15 -24.08 12.40
C PRO A 124 -31.91 -22.91 13.38
N ASP A 125 -31.33 -23.18 14.55
CA ASP A 125 -30.96 -22.15 15.55
C ASP A 125 -29.60 -21.50 15.28
N LEU A 126 -28.81 -22.02 14.31
CA LEU A 126 -27.53 -21.44 13.91
C LEU A 126 -27.68 -20.51 12.70
N PRO A 127 -26.94 -19.39 12.68
CA PRO A 127 -27.04 -18.43 11.59
C PRO A 127 -26.37 -18.95 10.32
N LYS A 128 -26.96 -18.63 9.17
CA LYS A 128 -26.26 -18.69 7.89
C LYS A 128 -25.48 -17.41 7.65
N LEU A 129 -24.21 -17.52 7.28
CA LEU A 129 -23.33 -16.36 7.04
C LEU A 129 -22.92 -16.27 5.57
N ILE A 130 -23.07 -15.08 4.99
CA ILE A 130 -22.58 -14.68 3.68
C ILE A 130 -21.55 -13.58 3.91
N ILE A 131 -20.28 -13.87 3.68
CA ILE A 131 -19.15 -13.01 4.03
C ILE A 131 -18.60 -12.37 2.76
N ILE A 132 -18.50 -11.05 2.74
CA ILE A 132 -17.95 -10.28 1.63
C ILE A 132 -16.68 -9.57 2.10
N GLY A 133 -15.61 -9.69 1.31
CA GLY A 133 -14.37 -9.00 1.62
C GLY A 133 -13.45 -8.83 0.43
N ILE A 134 -12.30 -8.22 0.68
CA ILE A 134 -11.24 -8.05 -0.31
C ILE A 134 -10.53 -9.38 -0.60
N ASN A 135 -9.60 -9.37 -1.56
CA ASN A 135 -8.80 -10.55 -1.89
C ASN A 135 -8.21 -11.22 -0.65
N GLN A 136 -8.18 -12.55 -0.66
CA GLN A 136 -7.63 -13.41 0.39
C GLN A 136 -8.49 -13.56 1.68
N VAL A 137 -9.71 -13.03 1.75
CA VAL A 137 -10.60 -13.29 2.90
C VAL A 137 -10.85 -14.78 3.07
N GLY A 138 -11.07 -15.52 1.98
CA GLY A 138 -11.20 -16.96 2.01
C GLY A 138 -9.94 -17.64 2.55
N THR A 139 -8.76 -17.23 2.11
CA THR A 139 -7.47 -17.73 2.61
C THR A 139 -7.28 -17.41 4.10
N GLN A 140 -7.60 -16.20 4.52
CA GLN A 140 -7.52 -15.75 5.90
C GLN A 140 -8.47 -16.56 6.81
N LEU A 141 -9.71 -16.78 6.38
CA LEU A 141 -10.67 -17.62 7.11
C LEU A 141 -10.23 -19.09 7.18
N ILE A 142 -9.59 -19.61 6.11
CA ILE A 142 -9.01 -20.96 6.12
C ILE A 142 -7.83 -21.05 7.08
N GLN A 143 -6.99 -20.01 7.20
CA GLN A 143 -5.89 -19.98 8.17
C GLN A 143 -6.42 -19.97 9.61
N LEU A 144 -7.49 -19.20 9.88
CA LEU A 144 -8.13 -19.14 11.19
C LEU A 144 -8.83 -20.47 11.54
N VAL A 145 -9.51 -21.11 10.56
CA VAL A 145 -10.25 -22.36 10.73
C VAL A 145 -10.03 -23.28 9.52
N PRO A 146 -8.96 -24.10 9.50
CA PRO A 146 -8.51 -24.83 8.30
C PRO A 146 -9.56 -25.72 7.62
N ASP A 147 -10.47 -26.34 8.37
CA ASP A 147 -11.49 -27.24 7.82
C ASP A 147 -12.70 -26.54 7.18
N ILE A 148 -12.77 -25.20 7.24
CA ILE A 148 -13.93 -24.44 6.73
C ILE A 148 -14.02 -24.51 5.20
N ALA A 149 -12.89 -24.65 4.51
CA ALA A 149 -12.83 -24.62 3.04
C ALA A 149 -13.71 -25.66 2.34
N LYS A 150 -13.82 -26.85 2.93
CA LYS A 150 -14.62 -27.95 2.35
C LYS A 150 -16.13 -27.79 2.55
N ARG A 151 -16.53 -26.87 3.42
CA ARG A 151 -17.91 -26.67 3.87
C ARG A 151 -18.52 -25.35 3.41
N THR A 152 -17.71 -24.51 2.82
CA THR A 152 -18.05 -23.13 2.44
C THR A 152 -18.00 -22.96 0.94
N GLY A 153 -18.96 -22.23 0.38
CA GLY A 153 -18.88 -21.77 -1.00
C GLY A 153 -17.94 -20.56 -1.07
N ILE A 154 -16.72 -20.77 -1.58
CA ILE A 154 -15.78 -19.67 -1.80
C ILE A 154 -15.84 -19.25 -3.26
N HIS A 155 -16.27 -18.02 -3.49
CA HIS A 155 -16.43 -17.46 -4.82
C HIS A 155 -15.55 -16.23 -4.99
N ARG A 156 -14.73 -16.24 -6.03
CA ARG A 156 -13.92 -15.09 -6.40
C ARG A 156 -14.62 -14.31 -7.50
N ILE A 157 -14.80 -13.00 -7.27
CA ILE A 157 -15.28 -12.06 -8.28
C ILE A 157 -14.07 -11.31 -8.82
N SER A 158 -13.77 -11.58 -10.09
CA SER A 158 -12.66 -10.94 -10.82
C SER A 158 -13.15 -9.69 -11.55
N PRO A 159 -12.24 -8.78 -11.94
CA PRO A 159 -12.56 -7.71 -12.88
C PRO A 159 -13.26 -8.24 -14.13
N GLY A 160 -14.17 -7.45 -14.70
CA GLY A 160 -14.91 -7.81 -15.91
C GLY A 160 -13.98 -7.99 -17.10
N ARG A 161 -14.30 -8.96 -17.97
CA ARG A 161 -13.65 -9.06 -19.28
C ARG A 161 -14.20 -7.96 -20.17
N GLN A 162 -13.56 -7.74 -21.30
CA GLN A 162 -14.01 -6.74 -22.26
C GLN A 162 -15.50 -6.88 -22.60
N GLN A 163 -16.00 -8.09 -22.82
CA GLN A 163 -17.42 -8.35 -23.14
C GLN A 163 -18.39 -7.90 -22.03
N GLU A 164 -18.02 -8.07 -20.76
CA GLU A 164 -18.84 -7.63 -19.63
C GLU A 164 -18.83 -6.08 -19.51
N ILE A 165 -17.68 -5.45 -19.73
CA ILE A 165 -17.57 -3.98 -19.74
C ILE A 165 -18.31 -3.39 -20.94
N ASP A 166 -18.17 -3.97 -22.13
CA ASP A 166 -18.91 -3.55 -23.32
C ASP A 166 -20.44 -3.62 -23.10
N LYS A 167 -20.93 -4.69 -22.44
CA LYS A 167 -22.34 -4.81 -22.05
C LYS A 167 -22.79 -3.71 -21.10
N LEU A 168 -21.95 -3.39 -20.08
CA LEU A 168 -22.24 -2.30 -19.15
C LEU A 168 -22.39 -0.98 -19.92
N ILE A 169 -21.40 -0.65 -20.76
CA ILE A 169 -21.39 0.59 -21.53
C ILE A 169 -22.60 0.63 -22.47
N GLN A 170 -22.85 -0.46 -23.21
CA GLN A 170 -23.98 -0.57 -24.15
C GLN A 170 -25.30 -0.37 -23.43
N SER A 171 -25.53 -1.06 -22.30
CA SER A 171 -26.76 -0.91 -21.50
C SER A 171 -27.01 0.53 -21.09
N GLY A 172 -25.97 1.23 -20.63
CA GLY A 172 -26.07 2.65 -20.29
C GLY A 172 -26.34 3.54 -21.51
N CYS A 173 -25.65 3.29 -22.62
CA CYS A 173 -25.85 4.01 -23.88
C CYS A 173 -27.28 3.87 -24.41
N GLU A 174 -27.85 2.65 -24.38
CA GLU A 174 -29.22 2.41 -24.77
C GLU A 174 -30.25 3.18 -23.95
N ARG A 175 -30.02 3.26 -22.61
CA ARG A 175 -30.90 4.01 -21.68
C ARG A 175 -30.83 5.52 -21.88
N LEU A 176 -29.66 6.04 -22.22
CA LEU A 176 -29.47 7.47 -22.48
C LEU A 176 -29.69 7.87 -23.93
N ASN A 177 -29.95 6.90 -24.83
CA ASN A 177 -30.06 7.10 -26.29
C ASN A 177 -28.82 7.80 -26.87
N ILE A 178 -27.64 7.27 -26.56
CA ILE A 178 -26.34 7.80 -26.98
C ILE A 178 -25.48 6.68 -27.58
N MET A 179 -24.38 7.07 -28.22
CA MET A 179 -23.33 6.16 -28.69
C MET A 179 -21.96 6.72 -28.27
N ILE A 180 -21.28 6.05 -27.34
CA ILE A 180 -19.91 6.40 -26.95
C ILE A 180 -18.94 5.79 -27.98
N LYS A 181 -18.20 6.63 -28.69
CA LYS A 181 -17.16 6.20 -29.65
C LYS A 181 -15.86 5.91 -28.90
N GLY A 182 -15.20 4.79 -29.18
CA GLY A 182 -13.95 4.38 -28.49
C GLY A 182 -14.19 3.65 -27.18
N ALA A 183 -15.27 2.86 -27.07
CA ALA A 183 -15.57 2.08 -25.86
C ALA A 183 -14.44 1.09 -25.47
N GLU A 184 -13.67 0.59 -26.44
CA GLU A 184 -12.48 -0.24 -26.22
C GLU A 184 -11.39 0.48 -25.44
N ASP A 185 -11.22 1.79 -25.62
CA ASP A 185 -10.29 2.60 -24.85
C ASP A 185 -10.70 2.66 -23.39
N ILE A 186 -12.00 2.67 -23.08
CA ILE A 186 -12.52 2.65 -21.72
C ILE A 186 -12.13 1.34 -21.02
N TYR A 187 -12.24 0.19 -21.71
CA TYR A 187 -11.80 -1.07 -21.14
C TYR A 187 -10.30 -1.08 -20.83
N ASN A 188 -9.48 -0.55 -21.75
CA ASN A 188 -8.02 -0.46 -21.55
C ASN A 188 -7.66 0.43 -20.35
N GLU A 189 -8.41 1.52 -20.13
CA GLU A 189 -8.22 2.42 -18.98
C GLU A 189 -8.67 1.77 -17.65
N THR A 190 -9.82 1.06 -17.65
CA THR A 190 -10.43 0.51 -16.44
C THR A 190 -9.95 -0.88 -16.09
N ARG A 191 -9.41 -1.62 -17.06
CA ARG A 191 -8.99 -3.03 -16.91
C ARG A 191 -10.08 -3.92 -16.29
N GLY A 192 -11.33 -3.60 -16.63
CA GLY A 192 -12.47 -4.37 -16.17
C GLY A 192 -13.02 -3.98 -14.79
N ASP A 193 -12.56 -2.88 -14.21
CA ASP A 193 -13.19 -2.35 -13.01
C ASP A 193 -14.54 -1.73 -13.33
N TYR A 194 -15.60 -2.29 -12.74
CA TYR A 194 -16.97 -1.86 -13.01
C TYR A 194 -17.26 -0.46 -12.48
N TRP A 195 -16.76 -0.15 -11.28
CA TRP A 195 -16.99 1.17 -10.68
C TRP A 195 -16.27 2.27 -11.46
N LEU A 196 -15.01 2.04 -11.81
CA LEU A 196 -14.23 2.99 -12.60
C LEU A 196 -14.84 3.16 -14.00
N THR A 197 -15.39 2.09 -14.61
CA THR A 197 -16.12 2.18 -15.87
C THR A 197 -17.33 3.09 -15.74
N GLN A 198 -18.15 2.95 -14.69
CA GLN A 198 -19.29 3.83 -14.42
C GLN A 198 -18.81 5.29 -14.29
N GLN A 199 -17.74 5.52 -13.51
CA GLN A 199 -17.17 6.85 -13.27
C GLN A 199 -16.67 7.49 -14.57
N ILE A 200 -16.01 6.72 -15.43
CA ILE A 200 -15.52 7.17 -16.74
C ILE A 200 -16.68 7.51 -17.66
N CYS A 201 -17.66 6.62 -17.80
CA CYS A 201 -18.83 6.87 -18.65
C CYS A 201 -19.61 8.11 -18.19
N GLN A 202 -19.80 8.27 -16.87
CA GLN A 202 -20.42 9.47 -16.31
C GLN A 202 -19.62 10.73 -16.65
N SER A 203 -18.28 10.67 -16.55
CA SER A 203 -17.42 11.81 -16.87
C SER A 203 -17.47 12.20 -18.34
N ILE A 204 -17.43 11.22 -19.24
CA ILE A 204 -17.55 11.44 -20.68
C ILE A 204 -18.90 12.08 -21.03
N CYS A 205 -19.99 11.55 -20.49
CA CYS A 205 -21.33 12.10 -20.73
C CYS A 205 -21.47 13.52 -20.19
N THR A 206 -20.95 13.79 -18.98
CA THR A 206 -20.95 15.13 -18.38
C THR A 206 -20.19 16.13 -19.25
N ALA A 207 -18.98 15.76 -19.71
CA ALA A 207 -18.18 16.60 -20.59
C ALA A 207 -18.86 16.91 -21.93
N SER A 208 -19.68 15.98 -22.42
CA SER A 208 -20.47 16.12 -23.63
C SER A 208 -21.86 16.75 -23.41
N ASN A 209 -22.13 17.25 -22.20
CA ASN A 209 -23.42 17.84 -21.78
C ASN A 209 -24.61 16.89 -21.93
N VAL A 210 -24.38 15.58 -21.80
CA VAL A 210 -25.42 14.54 -21.77
C VAL A 210 -25.76 14.26 -20.31
N LEU A 211 -26.81 14.90 -19.78
CA LEU A 211 -27.19 14.75 -18.37
C LEU A 211 -28.43 13.86 -18.18
N GLU A 212 -29.10 13.50 -19.26
CA GLU A 212 -30.33 12.71 -19.26
C GLU A 212 -30.56 12.03 -20.60
N THR A 213 -31.56 11.13 -20.69
CA THR A 213 -31.96 10.47 -21.95
C THR A 213 -32.19 11.48 -23.04
N GLN A 214 -31.50 11.29 -24.17
CA GLN A 214 -31.56 12.18 -25.32
C GLN A 214 -32.77 11.84 -26.22
N GLU A 215 -33.43 12.86 -26.81
CA GLU A 215 -34.56 12.67 -27.70
C GLU A 215 -34.14 12.00 -29.01
N LYS A 216 -32.93 12.33 -29.49
CA LYS A 216 -32.31 11.72 -30.68
C LYS A 216 -31.01 11.06 -30.29
N GLN A 217 -30.68 9.96 -30.96
CA GLN A 217 -29.39 9.30 -30.74
C GLN A 217 -28.27 10.28 -30.98
N THR A 218 -27.41 10.44 -29.94
CA THR A 218 -26.32 11.40 -29.92
C THR A 218 -24.99 10.66 -29.83
N ASP A 219 -24.08 10.97 -30.76
CA ASP A 219 -22.71 10.47 -30.68
C ASP A 219 -21.91 11.25 -29.61
N VAL A 220 -21.27 10.54 -28.72
CA VAL A 220 -20.42 11.09 -27.64
C VAL A 220 -18.98 10.72 -27.94
N MET A 221 -18.14 11.74 -28.07
CA MET A 221 -16.70 11.58 -28.32
C MET A 221 -15.91 12.13 -27.15
N PHE A 222 -14.75 11.56 -26.90
CA PHE A 222 -13.84 12.01 -25.85
C PHE A 222 -12.39 11.92 -26.28
N SER A 223 -11.55 12.72 -25.65
CA SER A 223 -10.10 12.61 -25.70
C SER A 223 -9.62 11.86 -24.47
N LEU A 224 -8.72 10.89 -24.62
CA LEU A 224 -8.15 10.15 -23.49
C LEU A 224 -7.42 11.07 -22.52
N ALA A 225 -6.73 12.10 -23.01
CA ALA A 225 -6.02 13.06 -22.18
C ALA A 225 -6.99 13.86 -21.29
N ASP A 226 -8.06 14.38 -21.87
CA ASP A 226 -9.06 15.17 -21.12
C ASP A 226 -9.83 14.27 -20.14
N LEU A 227 -10.13 13.04 -20.54
CA LEU A 227 -10.79 12.05 -19.70
C LEU A 227 -9.93 11.74 -18.45
N ARG A 228 -8.64 11.43 -18.65
CA ARG A 228 -7.71 11.13 -17.57
C ARG A 228 -7.62 12.27 -16.57
N SER A 229 -7.45 13.51 -17.07
CA SER A 229 -7.43 14.72 -16.22
C SER A 229 -8.72 14.85 -15.40
N CYS A 230 -9.87 14.75 -16.06
CA CYS A 230 -11.18 14.88 -15.41
C CYS A 230 -11.41 13.80 -14.33
N VAL A 231 -11.04 12.56 -14.60
CA VAL A 231 -11.21 11.45 -13.64
C VAL A 231 -10.23 11.59 -12.48
N VAL A 232 -8.97 11.94 -12.74
CA VAL A 232 -7.97 12.20 -11.69
C VAL A 232 -8.43 13.32 -10.76
N ASP A 233 -8.98 14.41 -11.29
CA ASP A 233 -9.49 15.53 -10.49
C ASP A 233 -10.65 15.10 -9.57
N LYS A 234 -11.57 14.28 -10.08
CA LYS A 234 -12.67 13.72 -9.26
C LYS A 234 -12.16 12.79 -8.15
N LEU A 235 -11.12 11.99 -8.43
CA LEU A 235 -10.53 11.04 -7.47
C LEU A 235 -9.61 11.73 -6.45
N ARG A 236 -9.16 12.96 -6.74
CA ARG A 236 -8.17 13.69 -5.95
C ARG A 236 -8.57 13.84 -4.49
N SER A 237 -9.80 14.23 -4.21
CA SER A 237 -10.28 14.41 -2.82
C SER A 237 -10.25 13.13 -2.01
N SER A 238 -10.47 11.98 -2.64
CA SER A 238 -10.53 10.66 -1.99
C SER A 238 -9.16 10.03 -1.76
N TYR A 239 -8.21 10.25 -2.68
CA TYR A 239 -6.94 9.50 -2.67
C TYR A 239 -5.71 10.36 -2.40
N TYR A 240 -5.71 11.61 -2.81
CA TYR A 240 -4.53 12.47 -2.71
C TYR A 240 -3.96 12.61 -1.30
N PRO A 241 -4.78 12.77 -0.23
CA PRO A 241 -4.26 12.86 1.13
C PRO A 241 -3.47 11.61 1.55
N ALA A 242 -4.01 10.41 1.27
CA ALA A 242 -3.36 9.15 1.60
C ALA A 242 -2.07 8.92 0.78
N VAL A 243 -2.10 9.24 -0.52
CA VAL A 243 -0.93 9.18 -1.40
C VAL A 243 0.18 10.12 -0.92
N LYS A 244 -0.16 11.37 -0.59
CA LYS A 244 0.78 12.35 -0.03
C LYS A 244 1.35 11.87 1.30
N GLU A 245 0.51 11.33 2.18
CA GLU A 245 0.92 10.80 3.47
C GLU A 245 1.85 9.58 3.34
N PHE A 246 1.56 8.67 2.40
CA PHE A 246 2.45 7.57 2.06
C PHE A 246 3.81 8.07 1.58
N CYS A 247 3.83 8.98 0.60
CA CYS A 247 5.07 9.52 0.04
C CYS A 247 5.96 10.21 1.09
N ARG A 248 5.37 10.91 2.05
CA ARG A 248 6.10 11.58 3.14
C ARG A 248 6.68 10.61 4.18
N GLY A 249 6.23 9.36 4.18
CA GLY A 249 6.70 8.37 5.13
C GLY A 249 6.30 8.69 6.58
N ARG A 250 6.90 7.99 7.53
CA ARG A 250 6.68 8.21 8.97
C ARG A 250 7.30 9.52 9.47
N ARG A 251 8.50 9.82 8.98
CA ARG A 251 9.24 11.04 9.29
C ARG A 251 9.66 11.70 7.99
N PHE A 252 9.05 12.82 7.72
CA PHE A 252 9.34 13.57 6.51
C PHE A 252 10.75 14.16 6.53
N ARG A 253 11.49 13.97 5.43
CA ARG A 253 12.79 14.59 5.18
C ARG A 253 12.82 15.12 3.76
N PRO A 254 13.07 16.42 3.53
CA PRO A 254 13.02 17.03 2.21
C PRO A 254 13.97 16.40 1.17
N SER A 255 15.07 15.83 1.64
CA SER A 255 16.14 15.27 0.80
C SER A 255 16.11 13.73 0.73
N ASN A 256 15.11 13.06 1.33
CA ASN A 256 14.97 11.60 1.31
C ASN A 256 13.52 11.22 0.99
N ASP A 257 13.31 10.60 -0.16
CA ASP A 257 12.00 10.35 -0.75
C ASP A 257 11.76 8.88 -1.18
N PRO A 258 12.18 7.85 -0.41
CA PRO A 258 12.14 6.47 -0.87
C PRO A 258 10.72 5.97 -1.12
N TYR A 259 9.75 6.39 -0.34
CA TYR A 259 8.35 6.01 -0.52
C TYR A 259 7.73 6.69 -1.75
N PHE A 260 8.11 7.95 -2.01
CA PHE A 260 7.71 8.65 -3.23
C PHE A 260 8.25 7.93 -4.47
N LYS A 261 9.54 7.59 -4.48
CA LYS A 261 10.19 6.86 -5.58
C LYS A 261 9.57 5.48 -5.77
N LEU A 262 9.30 4.74 -4.69
CA LEU A 262 8.58 3.46 -4.77
C LEU A 262 7.23 3.63 -5.45
N LEU A 263 6.40 4.55 -4.95
CA LEU A 263 5.04 4.71 -5.44
C LEU A 263 5.00 5.21 -6.88
N HIS A 264 5.92 6.11 -7.26
CA HIS A 264 6.10 6.54 -8.64
C HIS A 264 6.47 5.37 -9.55
N ALA A 265 7.43 4.53 -9.14
CA ALA A 265 7.84 3.35 -9.90
C ALA A 265 6.70 2.33 -10.04
N VAL A 266 5.89 2.12 -8.98
CA VAL A 266 4.68 1.27 -9.03
C VAL A 266 3.64 1.83 -10.00
N GLY A 267 3.45 3.15 -10.03
CA GLY A 267 2.54 3.81 -10.98
C GLY A 267 2.92 3.61 -12.46
N GLN A 268 4.19 3.31 -12.75
CA GLN A 268 4.66 2.99 -14.10
C GLN A 268 4.48 1.51 -14.49
N GLN A 269 4.08 0.65 -13.53
CA GLN A 269 3.88 -0.78 -13.80
C GLN A 269 2.51 -1.04 -14.43
N GLU A 270 2.42 -2.21 -15.10
CA GLU A 270 1.15 -2.68 -15.63
C GLU A 270 0.27 -3.34 -14.55
N SER A 271 0.87 -3.88 -13.51
CA SER A 271 0.19 -4.54 -12.40
C SER A 271 0.18 -3.66 -11.15
N SER A 272 -0.96 -3.66 -10.44
CA SER A 272 -1.09 -3.03 -9.13
C SER A 272 -0.48 -3.87 -7.99
N ILE A 273 0.02 -5.06 -8.31
CA ILE A 273 0.72 -5.96 -7.38
C ILE A 273 2.12 -6.18 -7.94
N VAL A 274 3.13 -5.87 -7.16
CA VAL A 274 4.54 -5.93 -7.58
C VAL A 274 5.39 -6.63 -6.52
N ASP A 275 6.37 -7.43 -6.98
CA ASP A 275 7.44 -7.95 -6.13
C ASP A 275 8.55 -6.89 -6.04
N LEU A 276 8.86 -6.45 -4.82
CA LEU A 276 9.86 -5.40 -4.60
C LEU A 276 11.29 -5.86 -4.86
N ASN A 277 11.59 -7.16 -4.80
CA ASN A 277 12.90 -7.68 -5.16
C ASN A 277 13.09 -7.65 -6.68
N GLU A 278 12.08 -8.10 -7.42
CA GLU A 278 12.10 -8.03 -8.89
C GLU A 278 12.18 -6.58 -9.37
N MET A 279 11.37 -5.69 -8.78
CA MET A 279 11.38 -4.26 -9.11
C MET A 279 12.73 -3.61 -8.81
N ALA A 280 13.36 -3.89 -7.66
CA ALA A 280 14.68 -3.36 -7.33
C ALA A 280 15.77 -3.86 -8.29
N ASN A 281 15.64 -5.08 -8.83
CA ASN A 281 16.56 -5.62 -9.82
C ASN A 281 16.36 -5.00 -11.20
N ALA A 282 15.10 -4.75 -11.59
CA ALA A 282 14.75 -4.21 -12.90
C ALA A 282 15.00 -2.69 -13.02
N LEU A 283 14.91 -1.94 -11.91
CA LEU A 283 14.95 -0.47 -11.90
C LEU A 283 16.14 0.03 -11.07
N PRO A 284 17.34 0.21 -11.67
CA PRO A 284 18.55 0.67 -10.96
C PRO A 284 18.35 2.02 -10.23
N ASP A 285 17.58 2.94 -10.83
CA ASP A 285 17.40 4.31 -10.34
C ASP A 285 16.61 4.40 -9.01
N VAL A 286 15.84 3.37 -8.68
CA VAL A 286 15.06 3.30 -7.45
C VAL A 286 15.47 2.13 -6.54
N ARG A 287 16.49 1.37 -6.94
CA ARG A 287 16.98 0.19 -6.20
C ARG A 287 17.34 0.52 -4.76
N GLY A 288 18.07 1.61 -4.56
CA GLY A 288 18.49 2.06 -3.23
C GLY A 288 17.29 2.35 -2.34
N SER A 289 16.33 3.11 -2.86
CA SER A 289 15.10 3.45 -2.14
C SER A 289 14.27 2.23 -1.78
N ILE A 290 14.07 1.29 -2.72
CA ILE A 290 13.33 0.05 -2.46
C ILE A 290 14.04 -0.80 -1.40
N ASN A 291 15.34 -1.02 -1.53
CA ASN A 291 16.12 -1.79 -0.57
C ASN A 291 16.14 -1.18 0.83
N ASN A 292 16.05 0.16 0.90
CA ASN A 292 15.95 0.91 2.15
C ASN A 292 14.68 0.58 2.95
N ILE A 293 13.53 0.42 2.27
CA ILE A 293 12.23 0.37 2.94
C ILE A 293 11.60 -1.02 3.01
N LYS A 294 11.98 -1.95 2.12
CA LYS A 294 11.29 -3.25 1.97
C LYS A 294 11.44 -4.20 3.16
N GLU A 295 12.48 -4.06 4.00
CA GLU A 295 12.69 -5.03 5.09
C GLU A 295 11.71 -4.82 6.26
N HIS A 296 11.60 -3.60 6.79
CA HIS A 296 10.72 -3.31 7.93
C HIS A 296 9.94 -2.01 7.78
N ARG A 297 10.49 -1.00 7.11
CA ARG A 297 9.98 0.37 7.14
C ARG A 297 8.65 0.52 6.47
N LEU A 298 8.45 -0.18 5.34
CA LEU A 298 7.20 -0.12 4.58
C LEU A 298 6.04 -0.72 5.38
N GLU A 299 6.25 -1.86 6.05
CA GLU A 299 5.26 -2.47 6.93
C GLU A 299 4.89 -1.55 8.09
N VAL A 300 5.93 -0.97 8.75
CA VAL A 300 5.72 -0.04 9.86
C VAL A 300 5.03 1.24 9.41
N LEU A 301 5.33 1.77 8.22
CA LEU A 301 4.59 2.91 7.66
C LEU A 301 3.12 2.57 7.48
N ILE A 302 2.81 1.47 6.80
CA ILE A 302 1.45 1.05 6.51
C ILE A 302 0.67 0.82 7.81
N SER A 303 1.23 0.08 8.77
CA SER A 303 0.55 -0.23 10.04
C SER A 303 0.37 0.99 10.95
N SER A 304 1.24 1.99 10.87
CA SER A 304 1.20 3.16 11.76
C SER A 304 0.26 4.28 11.32
N LYS A 305 -0.21 4.25 10.05
CA LYS A 305 -1.02 5.32 9.47
C LYS A 305 -2.34 4.78 8.91
N PRO A 306 -3.48 5.02 9.57
CA PRO A 306 -4.78 4.45 9.15
C PRO A 306 -5.15 4.75 7.69
N ALA A 307 -4.95 5.99 7.22
CA ALA A 307 -5.27 6.36 5.85
C ALA A 307 -4.41 5.62 4.80
N VAL A 308 -3.16 5.25 5.18
CA VAL A 308 -2.26 4.46 4.34
C VAL A 308 -2.63 2.97 4.42
N ALA A 309 -2.90 2.44 5.62
CA ALA A 309 -3.28 1.05 5.84
C ALA A 309 -4.56 0.64 5.09
N GLU A 310 -5.51 1.57 4.90
CA GLU A 310 -6.74 1.33 4.14
C GLU A 310 -6.52 1.21 2.63
N ARG A 311 -5.37 1.63 2.11
CA ARG A 311 -5.12 1.83 0.68
C ARG A 311 -4.01 0.96 0.12
N PHE A 312 -3.02 0.65 0.96
CA PHE A 312 -1.80 -0.04 0.55
C PHE A 312 -1.60 -1.29 1.38
N PHE A 313 -1.18 -2.35 0.73
CA PHE A 313 -0.87 -3.62 1.36
C PHE A 313 0.58 -4.00 1.11
N TYR A 314 1.23 -4.56 2.11
CA TYR A 314 2.59 -5.09 2.00
C TYR A 314 2.75 -6.39 2.77
N ASN A 315 3.32 -7.40 2.11
CA ASN A 315 3.69 -8.66 2.73
C ASN A 315 5.21 -8.73 2.87
N THR A 316 5.69 -8.75 4.11
CA THR A 316 7.14 -8.77 4.43
C THR A 316 7.83 -10.08 4.08
N GLU A 317 7.12 -11.21 4.06
CA GLU A 317 7.71 -12.51 3.72
C GLU A 317 7.94 -12.63 2.21
N THR A 318 6.92 -12.31 1.42
CA THR A 318 6.96 -12.41 -0.04
C THR A 318 7.53 -11.15 -0.71
N LYS A 319 7.75 -10.05 0.03
CA LYS A 319 8.11 -8.72 -0.47
C LYS A 319 7.14 -8.18 -1.53
N SER A 320 5.88 -8.62 -1.49
CA SER A 320 4.84 -8.18 -2.40
C SER A 320 4.16 -6.90 -1.89
N PHE A 321 4.18 -5.85 -2.70
CA PHE A 321 3.45 -4.61 -2.47
C PHE A 321 2.24 -4.53 -3.39
N ALA A 322 1.08 -4.16 -2.86
CA ALA A 322 -0.16 -4.14 -3.60
C ALA A 322 -0.98 -2.86 -3.35
N ILE A 323 -1.58 -2.37 -4.42
CA ILE A 323 -2.65 -1.37 -4.41
C ILE A 323 -3.93 -2.10 -4.80
N GLU A 324 -4.77 -2.42 -3.82
CA GLU A 324 -5.94 -3.28 -4.03
C GLU A 324 -7.11 -2.56 -4.69
N ASP A 325 -7.16 -1.23 -4.58
CA ASP A 325 -8.21 -0.39 -5.19
C ASP A 325 -7.80 0.02 -6.61
N PRO A 326 -8.46 -0.49 -7.66
CA PRO A 326 -8.14 -0.15 -9.04
C PRO A 326 -8.28 1.35 -9.35
N ALA A 327 -9.21 2.05 -8.69
CA ALA A 327 -9.38 3.48 -8.86
C ALA A 327 -8.21 4.28 -8.24
N LEU A 328 -7.68 3.82 -7.11
CA LEU A 328 -6.45 4.38 -6.54
C LEU A 328 -5.25 4.10 -7.46
N PHE A 329 -5.14 2.89 -8.01
CA PHE A 329 -4.07 2.56 -8.95
C PHE A 329 -4.14 3.42 -10.21
N TYR A 330 -5.36 3.60 -10.76
CA TYR A 330 -5.60 4.52 -11.87
C TYR A 330 -5.18 5.96 -11.53
N PHE A 331 -5.59 6.43 -10.35
CA PHE A 331 -5.22 7.75 -9.85
C PHE A 331 -3.70 7.94 -9.77
N ILE A 332 -2.98 6.96 -9.21
CA ILE A 332 -1.51 6.97 -9.08
C ILE A 332 -0.84 6.95 -10.46
N LYS A 333 -1.38 6.17 -11.39
CA LYS A 333 -0.84 6.04 -12.75
C LYS A 333 -0.89 7.35 -13.54
N HIS A 334 -1.91 8.16 -13.31
CA HIS A 334 -2.17 9.41 -14.06
C HIS A 334 -1.96 10.68 -13.22
N LEU A 335 -1.38 10.54 -12.03
CA LEU A 335 -1.12 11.67 -11.13
C LEU A 335 -0.01 12.56 -11.68
N ASP A 336 -0.14 13.89 -11.46
CA ASP A 336 0.95 14.83 -11.65
C ASP A 336 1.97 14.65 -10.52
N TRP A 337 3.05 13.94 -10.84
CA TRP A 337 4.11 13.59 -9.90
C TRP A 337 4.98 14.78 -9.52
N ASP A 338 5.15 15.75 -10.42
CA ASP A 338 5.92 16.95 -10.14
C ASP A 338 5.18 17.85 -9.14
N GLN A 339 3.86 17.99 -9.32
CA GLN A 339 3.02 18.67 -8.35
C GLN A 339 3.01 17.96 -7.00
N LEU A 340 2.89 16.62 -6.97
CA LEU A 340 2.93 15.85 -5.73
C LEU A 340 4.28 16.01 -5.01
N ARG A 341 5.39 16.03 -5.75
CA ARG A 341 6.74 16.26 -5.19
C ARG A 341 6.83 17.61 -4.49
N GLN A 342 6.34 18.66 -5.15
CA GLN A 342 6.28 20.00 -4.57
C GLN A 342 5.37 20.05 -3.34
N ASP A 343 4.17 19.48 -3.43
CA ASP A 343 3.20 19.45 -2.32
C ASP A 343 3.70 18.63 -1.12
N CYS A 344 4.51 17.59 -1.34
CA CYS A 344 5.22 16.88 -0.29
C CYS A 344 6.34 17.70 0.33
N GLY A 345 6.89 18.67 -0.38
CA GLY A 345 8.03 19.50 0.04
C GLY A 345 9.39 18.84 -0.20
N PHE A 346 9.49 17.88 -1.13
CA PHE A 346 10.76 17.24 -1.47
C PHE A 346 11.66 18.14 -2.30
N ARG A 347 12.96 18.10 -2.01
CA ARG A 347 14.00 18.69 -2.87
C ARG A 347 14.27 17.75 -4.06
N GLN A 348 14.80 18.29 -5.15
CA GLN A 348 15.31 17.45 -6.23
C GLN A 348 16.59 16.77 -5.75
N THR A 349 16.59 15.42 -5.69
CA THR A 349 17.77 14.62 -5.37
C THR A 349 18.22 13.90 -6.63
N ALA A 350 19.50 14.09 -7.01
CA ALA A 350 20.06 13.45 -8.19
C ALA A 350 20.54 12.00 -7.93
N VAL A 351 20.71 11.61 -6.66
CA VAL A 351 21.32 10.32 -6.27
C VAL A 351 20.36 9.52 -5.40
N ASP A 352 20.25 8.23 -5.70
CA ASP A 352 19.46 7.26 -4.92
C ASP A 352 20.37 6.49 -3.96
N TYR A 353 20.28 6.80 -2.65
CA TYR A 353 21.05 6.13 -1.61
C TYR A 353 20.25 5.00 -0.95
N GLN A 354 20.92 3.87 -0.72
CA GLN A 354 20.36 2.77 0.07
C GLN A 354 20.37 3.09 1.58
N TRP A 355 21.41 3.81 2.04
CA TRP A 355 21.63 4.14 3.44
C TRP A 355 21.76 5.67 3.62
N ASP A 356 21.10 6.22 4.62
CA ASP A 356 21.33 7.62 5.00
C ASP A 356 22.67 7.76 5.71
N VAL A 357 23.02 6.76 6.53
CA VAL A 357 24.25 6.72 7.33
C VAL A 357 24.93 5.37 7.20
N ALA A 358 26.22 5.36 6.97
CA ALA A 358 27.07 4.18 7.19
C ALA A 358 28.02 4.46 8.37
N LEU A 359 28.01 3.56 9.35
CA LEU A 359 28.86 3.67 10.54
C LEU A 359 30.22 3.01 10.29
N SER A 360 31.30 3.78 10.49
CA SER A 360 32.67 3.30 10.49
C SER A 360 33.27 3.46 11.88
N PHE A 361 33.79 2.39 12.48
CA PHE A 361 34.27 2.39 13.85
C PHE A 361 35.30 1.27 14.12
N ALA A 362 36.14 1.46 15.11
CA ALA A 362 36.97 0.38 15.66
C ALA A 362 36.15 -0.54 16.56
N GLY A 363 36.45 -1.84 16.56
CA GLY A 363 35.70 -2.85 17.31
C GLY A 363 35.51 -2.55 18.81
N GLU A 364 36.43 -1.81 19.40
CA GLU A 364 36.37 -1.36 20.80
C GLU A 364 35.23 -0.35 21.04
N ASN A 365 34.80 0.36 19.99
CA ASN A 365 33.71 1.35 20.03
C ASN A 365 32.36 0.75 19.61
N ARG A 366 32.29 -0.58 19.50
CA ARG A 366 31.06 -1.29 19.05
C ARG A 366 29.82 -0.92 19.87
N LYS A 367 29.96 -0.77 21.20
CA LYS A 367 28.82 -0.36 22.06
C LYS A 367 28.22 1.00 21.66
N LEU A 368 29.07 1.96 21.29
CA LEU A 368 28.61 3.26 20.85
C LEU A 368 27.96 3.16 19.46
N ALA A 369 28.59 2.42 18.52
CA ALA A 369 28.05 2.22 17.18
C ALA A 369 26.67 1.52 17.21
N GLU A 370 26.52 0.48 18.04
CA GLU A 370 25.27 -0.25 18.27
C GLU A 370 24.17 0.66 18.83
N TYR A 371 24.50 1.49 19.81
CA TYR A 371 23.57 2.49 20.34
C TYR A 371 23.13 3.51 19.28
N LEU A 372 24.07 4.00 18.46
CA LEU A 372 23.75 4.93 17.37
C LEU A 372 22.84 4.27 16.32
N ASP A 373 23.16 3.02 15.94
CA ASP A 373 22.31 2.25 15.01
C ASP A 373 20.89 2.09 15.56
N GLU A 374 20.75 1.63 16.81
CA GLU A 374 19.44 1.46 17.47
C GLU A 374 18.64 2.77 17.48
N LYS A 375 19.25 3.87 17.94
CA LYS A 375 18.55 5.16 18.07
C LYS A 375 18.21 5.78 16.72
N LEU A 376 19.12 5.75 15.76
CA LEU A 376 18.86 6.25 14.40
C LEU A 376 17.80 5.41 13.69
N THR A 377 17.79 4.09 13.89
CA THR A 377 16.78 3.19 13.34
C THR A 377 15.38 3.49 13.90
N VAL A 378 15.25 3.73 15.22
CA VAL A 378 14.00 4.19 15.86
C VAL A 378 13.54 5.52 15.26
N LEU A 379 14.48 6.39 14.87
CA LEU A 379 14.22 7.66 14.20
C LEU A 379 13.97 7.52 12.68
N ASP A 380 13.81 6.30 12.19
CA ASP A 380 13.55 5.99 10.78
C ASP A 380 14.70 6.40 9.83
N VAL A 381 15.94 6.43 10.35
CA VAL A 381 17.17 6.65 9.58
C VAL A 381 17.71 5.31 9.10
N PRO A 382 17.90 5.09 7.77
CA PRO A 382 18.60 3.92 7.24
C PRO A 382 20.07 3.94 7.66
N VAL A 383 20.46 3.01 8.51
CA VAL A 383 21.84 2.87 8.97
C VAL A 383 22.45 1.58 8.42
N PHE A 384 23.62 1.68 7.82
CA PHE A 384 24.49 0.54 7.64
C PHE A 384 25.36 0.36 8.89
N TYR A 385 25.11 -0.75 9.59
CA TYR A 385 25.93 -1.23 10.71
C TYR A 385 26.34 -2.67 10.40
N ASP A 386 27.64 -2.97 10.41
CA ASP A 386 28.22 -4.21 9.87
C ASP A 386 27.60 -5.49 10.47
N ALA A 387 27.34 -5.51 11.78
CA ALA A 387 26.80 -6.69 12.45
C ALA A 387 25.39 -7.07 11.98
N ASN A 388 24.59 -6.12 11.51
CA ASN A 388 23.24 -6.39 11.03
C ASN A 388 23.24 -7.12 9.66
N PHE A 389 24.37 -7.14 8.98
CA PHE A 389 24.49 -7.62 7.59
C PHE A 389 25.56 -8.71 7.40
N GLU A 390 26.15 -9.23 8.46
CA GLU A 390 27.21 -10.26 8.38
C GLU A 390 26.79 -11.46 7.51
N ALA A 391 25.57 -11.96 7.69
CA ALA A 391 25.05 -13.09 6.93
C ALA A 391 24.96 -12.82 5.41
N ASN A 392 24.69 -11.57 5.01
CA ASN A 392 24.55 -11.18 3.60
C ASN A 392 25.91 -11.11 2.88
N TYR A 393 27.00 -11.06 3.64
CA TYR A 393 28.34 -10.90 3.12
C TYR A 393 29.24 -12.13 3.30
N LEU A 394 28.68 -13.23 3.84
CA LEU A 394 29.42 -14.50 3.94
C LEU A 394 29.93 -14.93 2.57
N GLY A 395 31.22 -15.20 2.48
CA GLY A 395 31.90 -15.60 1.24
C GLY A 395 32.30 -14.46 0.30
N LYS A 396 32.03 -13.19 0.66
CA LYS A 396 32.47 -12.01 -0.10
C LYS A 396 33.66 -11.34 0.59
N THR A 397 34.46 -10.60 -0.18
CA THR A 397 35.55 -9.80 0.39
C THR A 397 35.00 -8.49 0.96
N TRP A 398 35.28 -8.21 2.22
CA TRP A 398 34.86 -6.96 2.88
C TRP A 398 35.33 -5.71 2.13
N SER A 399 36.53 -5.73 1.55
CA SER A 399 37.08 -4.59 0.82
C SER A 399 36.21 -4.11 -0.35
N ALA A 400 35.69 -5.04 -1.15
CA ALA A 400 34.83 -4.70 -2.27
C ALA A 400 33.47 -4.16 -1.79
N GLN A 401 32.93 -4.76 -0.73
CA GLN A 401 31.62 -4.35 -0.17
C GLN A 401 31.71 -2.98 0.50
N PHE A 402 32.77 -2.73 1.27
CA PHE A 402 32.98 -1.42 1.89
C PHE A 402 33.11 -0.29 0.88
N LYS A 403 33.81 -0.53 -0.24
CA LYS A 403 33.90 0.48 -1.30
C LYS A 403 32.52 0.86 -1.84
N GLU A 404 31.69 -0.12 -2.07
CA GLU A 404 30.33 0.08 -2.57
C GLU A 404 29.45 0.79 -1.52
N ILE A 405 29.46 0.32 -0.27
CA ILE A 405 28.61 0.85 0.82
C ILE A 405 29.04 2.26 1.21
N PHE A 406 30.31 2.44 1.57
CA PHE A 406 30.82 3.71 2.05
C PHE A 406 31.13 4.70 0.93
N GLY A 407 31.39 4.23 -0.31
CA GLY A 407 31.64 5.09 -1.47
C GLY A 407 30.41 5.58 -2.17
N GLU A 408 29.45 4.68 -2.43
CA GLU A 408 28.37 4.94 -3.39
C GLU A 408 26.96 4.81 -2.80
N LYS A 409 26.71 3.83 -1.91
CA LYS A 409 25.36 3.50 -1.44
C LYS A 409 24.90 4.27 -0.21
N SER A 410 25.79 5.01 0.47
CA SER A 410 25.46 5.76 1.67
C SER A 410 25.53 7.26 1.43
N ARG A 411 24.53 7.99 1.93
CA ARG A 411 24.49 9.46 1.84
C ARG A 411 25.59 10.09 2.69
N TYR A 412 25.69 9.67 3.93
CA TYR A 412 26.75 10.11 4.86
C TYR A 412 27.51 8.92 5.42
N VAL A 413 28.79 9.13 5.67
CA VAL A 413 29.63 8.21 6.43
C VAL A 413 29.90 8.85 7.80
N VAL A 414 29.46 8.20 8.87
CA VAL A 414 29.74 8.63 10.24
C VAL A 414 30.91 7.81 10.77
N CYS A 415 32.04 8.49 10.99
CA CYS A 415 33.26 7.84 11.44
C CYS A 415 33.46 8.09 12.95
N ILE A 416 33.49 7.03 13.75
CA ILE A 416 33.83 7.09 15.18
C ILE A 416 35.34 6.96 15.33
N LEU A 417 36.03 8.06 15.62
CA LEU A 417 37.45 8.22 15.49
C LEU A 417 38.12 8.31 16.87
N ASP A 418 39.07 7.38 17.10
CA ASP A 418 39.97 7.38 18.25
C ASP A 418 41.35 6.83 17.82
N LYS A 419 42.29 6.77 18.76
CA LYS A 419 43.63 6.23 18.48
C LYS A 419 43.60 4.81 17.94
N ARG A 420 42.65 3.97 18.35
CA ARG A 420 42.53 2.59 17.95
C ARG A 420 42.05 2.47 16.48
N HIS A 421 41.16 3.36 16.08
CA HIS A 421 40.70 3.49 14.71
C HIS A 421 41.85 3.91 13.79
N SER A 422 42.67 4.88 14.25
CA SER A 422 43.87 5.30 13.52
C SER A 422 44.88 4.18 13.28
N ASP A 423 45.05 3.29 14.24
CA ASP A 423 46.07 2.24 14.19
C ASP A 423 45.64 1.01 13.37
N LYS A 424 44.33 0.70 13.33
CA LYS A 424 43.80 -0.56 12.76
C LYS A 424 43.10 -0.42 11.40
N ILE A 425 42.30 0.60 11.22
CA ILE A 425 41.34 0.68 10.11
C ILE A 425 41.73 1.74 9.10
N TRP A 426 42.16 2.92 9.57
CA TRP A 426 42.42 4.09 8.75
C TRP A 426 43.56 3.94 7.72
N PRO A 427 44.65 3.19 7.93
CA PRO A 427 45.82 3.25 7.07
C PRO A 427 45.65 2.61 5.68
N THR A 428 44.76 1.65 5.51
CA THR A 428 44.82 0.76 4.35
C THR A 428 43.67 0.86 3.37
N PHE A 429 42.49 1.24 3.80
CA PHE A 429 41.32 1.11 2.93
C PHE A 429 40.38 2.32 3.00
N GLU A 430 40.10 2.83 4.18
CA GLU A 430 39.12 3.89 4.38
C GLU A 430 39.61 5.23 3.85
N ARG A 431 40.92 5.45 3.85
CA ARG A 431 41.51 6.68 3.33
C ARG A 431 41.19 6.92 1.85
N GLU A 432 41.25 5.90 1.01
CA GLU A 432 40.97 6.05 -0.42
C GLU A 432 39.48 6.33 -0.68
N ILE A 433 38.60 5.77 0.15
CA ILE A 433 37.14 5.94 0.02
C ILE A 433 36.67 7.25 0.67
N PHE A 434 37.22 7.59 1.83
CA PHE A 434 36.71 8.73 2.60
C PHE A 434 37.27 10.07 2.14
N MET A 435 38.51 10.12 1.63
CA MET A 435 39.11 11.39 1.21
C MET A 435 38.27 12.18 0.18
N PRO A 436 37.76 11.58 -0.91
CA PRO A 436 36.88 12.29 -1.82
C PRO A 436 35.60 12.77 -1.14
N ARG A 437 35.11 12.01 -0.16
CA ARG A 437 33.88 12.30 0.57
C ARG A 437 34.07 13.37 1.66
N VAL A 438 35.23 13.48 2.26
CA VAL A 438 35.61 14.57 3.13
C VAL A 438 35.50 15.91 2.38
N ALA A 439 36.06 15.95 1.17
CA ALA A 439 36.00 17.15 0.32
C ALA A 439 34.55 17.53 -0.08
N SER A 440 33.65 16.56 -0.21
CA SER A 440 32.24 16.80 -0.52
C SER A 440 31.37 17.07 0.72
N GLY A 441 31.94 17.05 1.92
CA GLY A 441 31.21 17.28 3.17
C GLY A 441 30.24 16.15 3.57
N THR A 442 30.45 14.93 3.05
CA THR A 442 29.59 13.76 3.32
C THR A 442 30.19 12.77 4.33
N VAL A 443 31.35 13.10 4.92
CA VAL A 443 31.92 12.40 6.07
C VAL A 443 31.67 13.23 7.34
N ILE A 444 31.08 12.62 8.34
CA ILE A 444 30.79 13.24 9.65
C ILE A 444 31.66 12.54 10.70
N PRO A 445 32.77 13.16 11.16
CA PRO A 445 33.61 12.59 12.18
C PRO A 445 33.01 12.80 13.56
N ILE A 446 33.09 11.74 14.38
CA ILE A 446 32.86 11.76 15.83
C ILE A 446 34.22 11.50 16.51
N PHE A 447 34.85 12.54 17.06
CA PHE A 447 36.13 12.43 17.70
C PHE A 447 35.94 12.04 19.17
N LEU A 448 36.50 10.88 19.55
CA LEU A 448 36.47 10.38 20.93
C LEU A 448 37.69 10.83 21.75
N ASP A 449 38.76 11.21 21.05
CA ASP A 449 40.02 11.73 21.65
C ASP A 449 40.67 12.74 20.69
N ASP A 450 41.86 13.25 21.09
CA ASP A 450 42.62 14.26 20.34
C ASP A 450 43.53 13.66 19.24
N THR A 451 43.29 12.41 18.82
CA THR A 451 44.10 11.73 17.78
C THR A 451 43.92 12.43 16.42
N LYS A 452 45.05 12.70 15.78
CA LYS A 452 45.09 13.32 14.46
C LYS A 452 45.07 12.26 13.35
N PHE A 453 44.19 12.44 12.39
CA PHE A 453 44.03 11.51 11.25
C PHE A 453 44.64 12.12 9.97
N VAL A 454 45.50 11.37 9.31
CA VAL A 454 46.09 11.81 8.04
C VAL A 454 44.99 11.88 6.99
N GLY A 455 44.80 13.07 6.41
CA GLY A 455 43.82 13.31 5.40
C GLY A 455 42.50 13.91 5.88
N ILE A 456 42.25 14.01 7.18
CA ILE A 456 41.20 14.83 7.74
C ILE A 456 41.72 16.24 7.98
N PRO A 457 41.16 17.29 7.35
CA PRO A 457 41.55 18.67 7.61
C PRO A 457 41.40 19.04 9.10
N HIS A 458 42.33 19.82 9.63
CA HIS A 458 42.29 20.24 11.02
C HIS A 458 41.10 21.14 11.40
N ASP A 459 40.51 21.75 10.40
CA ASP A 459 39.35 22.64 10.49
C ASP A 459 38.03 21.95 10.09
N LEU A 460 38.07 20.62 9.86
CA LEU A 460 36.83 19.87 9.58
C LEU A 460 35.96 19.87 10.85
N VAL A 461 34.76 20.40 10.71
CA VAL A 461 33.76 20.41 11.79
C VAL A 461 33.24 19.00 12.02
N GLY A 462 33.41 18.52 13.25
CA GLY A 462 32.95 17.20 13.69
C GLY A 462 32.28 17.27 15.07
N ILE A 463 31.90 16.12 15.57
CA ILE A 463 31.30 15.97 16.90
C ILE A 463 32.38 15.50 17.85
N ASN A 464 32.71 16.31 18.87
CA ASN A 464 33.60 15.87 19.95
C ASN A 464 32.75 15.19 21.02
N PHE A 465 33.06 13.94 21.36
CA PHE A 465 32.33 13.16 22.33
C PHE A 465 33.26 12.31 23.19
N LYS A 466 33.25 12.49 24.50
CA LYS A 466 34.02 11.66 25.43
C LYS A 466 33.23 10.40 25.75
N PHE A 467 33.63 9.28 25.14
CA PHE A 467 32.97 8.00 25.34
C PHE A 467 33.61 7.23 26.51
N ASP A 468 32.83 6.98 27.56
CA ASP A 468 33.17 6.09 28.66
C ASP A 468 32.01 5.11 28.89
N PRO A 469 32.14 3.82 28.50
CA PRO A 469 31.09 2.82 28.69
C PRO A 469 30.79 2.47 30.15
N ALA A 470 31.63 2.95 31.13
CA ALA A 470 31.38 2.79 32.56
C ALA A 470 30.56 3.96 33.15
N ASP A 471 30.44 5.08 32.47
CA ASP A 471 29.58 6.20 32.87
C ASP A 471 28.08 5.81 32.69
N PRO A 472 27.27 5.78 33.77
CA PRO A 472 25.87 5.42 33.68
C PRO A 472 25.03 6.36 32.77
N ASP A 473 25.49 7.58 32.58
CA ASP A 473 24.80 8.61 31.79
C ASP A 473 25.30 8.71 30.34
N TRP A 474 26.22 7.85 29.88
CA TRP A 474 26.83 7.98 28.56
C TRP A 474 25.79 7.93 27.39
N GLN A 475 24.74 7.12 27.54
CA GLN A 475 23.68 7.02 26.53
C GLN A 475 22.88 8.32 26.38
N LYS A 476 22.56 8.96 27.51
CA LYS A 476 21.87 10.26 27.50
C LYS A 476 22.76 11.32 26.85
N LYS A 477 24.05 11.38 27.22
CA LYS A 477 25.02 12.31 26.61
C LYS A 477 25.16 12.05 25.10
N ALA A 478 25.25 10.79 24.66
CA ALA A 478 25.34 10.42 23.27
C ALA A 478 24.06 10.82 22.48
N ASN A 479 22.90 10.69 23.11
CA ASN A 479 21.65 11.17 22.51
C ASN A 479 21.70 12.69 22.29
N ASP A 480 22.04 13.45 23.29
CA ASP A 480 22.01 14.92 23.25
C ASP A 480 23.12 15.51 22.36
N GLU A 481 24.31 14.88 22.33
CA GLU A 481 25.48 15.43 21.64
C GLU A 481 25.66 14.85 20.22
N ILE A 482 25.24 13.60 19.95
CA ILE A 482 25.46 12.94 18.67
C ILE A 482 24.14 12.81 17.92
N ILE A 483 23.15 12.11 18.50
CA ILE A 483 21.91 11.77 17.79
C ILE A 483 21.16 13.03 17.33
N MET A 484 21.02 14.03 18.20
CA MET A 484 20.35 15.28 17.84
C MET A 484 21.04 15.96 16.65
N LYS A 485 22.38 16.14 16.71
CA LYS A 485 23.14 16.78 15.63
C LYS A 485 23.09 16.00 14.31
N LEU A 486 23.16 14.66 14.36
CA LEU A 486 23.01 13.82 13.18
C LEU A 486 21.60 13.95 12.58
N THR A 487 20.57 13.97 13.43
CA THR A 487 19.19 14.12 13.00
C THR A 487 18.95 15.47 12.32
N ASP A 488 19.50 16.56 12.90
CA ASP A 488 19.42 17.89 12.32
C ASP A 488 20.12 17.93 10.94
N LYS A 489 21.33 17.35 10.86
CA LYS A 489 22.08 17.27 9.59
C LYS A 489 21.36 16.45 8.52
N LEU A 490 20.71 15.37 8.90
CA LEU A 490 19.92 14.53 7.97
C LEU A 490 18.63 15.20 7.51
N SER A 491 18.14 16.21 8.23
CA SER A 491 16.94 16.98 7.89
C SER A 491 17.22 18.13 6.90
N GLU A 492 18.49 18.48 6.71
CA GLU A 492 18.94 19.41 5.65
C GLU A 492 18.83 18.77 4.25
#